data_5a367d5b5fbeed90876c61b6824863ac
#
_entry.id   5a367d5b5fbeed90876c61b6824863ac
#
_cell.length_a   1.000
_cell.length_b   1.000
_cell.length_c   1.000
_cell.angle_alpha   90.00
_cell.angle_beta   90.00
_cell.angle_gamma   90.00
#
_symmetry.space_group_name_H-M   'P 1'
#
loop_
_entity.id
_entity.type
_entity.pdbx_description
1 polymer ?
#
loop_
_entity_poly.entity_id
_entity_poly.type
_entity_poly.pdbx_seq_one_letter_code
_entity_poly.pdbx_strand_id
1 'polypeptide(L)'
;MRIYAHRGASGDFPEGSKAAYMAAIEQGADGFECDVRLTKDKQIICYHDKDAKRLANLDLEIAKSTYSELKKSINPFRLDELLELAILKKKDLVIEFKHPVPTRGAVEKQVHKLLASKKDEIAKSKVEILLISFSFLATLRNKKSSYKSGYLIKNKFLARFNPTQFTLAHIEIIKSDHSFVINEKKKGKQVIAWTVNELSDLKLCQDLGLFAVITDYPARARKHLGYS
;
A
#
# COMPACT_ATOMS: atom_id res chain seq x y z
N MET A 1 9.43 9.51 -11.27
CA MET A 1 8.53 9.29 -10.10
C MET A 1 7.78 8.00 -10.34
N ARG A 2 7.71 7.06 -9.37
CA ARG A 2 6.95 5.79 -9.52
C ARG A 2 5.45 6.02 -9.34
N ILE A 3 4.63 5.15 -9.97
CA ILE A 3 3.16 5.17 -9.85
C ILE A 3 2.73 3.84 -9.23
N TYR A 4 2.21 3.89 -8.01
CA TYR A 4 1.64 2.73 -7.31
C TYR A 4 0.12 2.76 -7.38
N ALA A 5 -0.48 1.65 -7.79
CA ALA A 5 -1.93 1.50 -7.90
C ALA A 5 -2.53 1.23 -6.51
N HIS A 6 -3.33 2.17 -6.00
CA HIS A 6 -4.00 2.13 -4.71
C HIS A 6 -5.05 1.02 -4.68
N ARG A 7 -4.78 -0.08 -4.00
CA ARG A 7 -5.64 -1.29 -4.00
C ARG A 7 -5.90 -1.85 -5.41
N GLY A 8 -4.90 -1.72 -6.32
CA GLY A 8 -5.05 -1.93 -7.74
C GLY A 8 -5.57 -0.69 -8.47
N ALA A 9 -6.07 -0.83 -9.70
CA ALA A 9 -6.72 0.24 -10.45
C ALA A 9 -8.14 0.47 -9.92
N SER A 10 -8.25 0.92 -8.67
CA SER A 10 -9.48 0.97 -7.87
C SER A 10 -10.48 2.04 -8.33
N GLY A 11 -10.04 2.99 -9.15
CA GLY A 11 -10.92 3.95 -9.78
C GLY A 11 -11.78 3.36 -10.91
N ASP A 12 -11.35 2.25 -11.49
CA ASP A 12 -12.01 1.59 -12.62
C ASP A 12 -12.56 0.20 -12.26
N PHE A 13 -12.02 -0.45 -11.20
CA PHE A 13 -12.35 -1.82 -10.79
C PHE A 13 -12.57 -1.89 -9.27
N PRO A 14 -13.28 -2.93 -8.77
CA PRO A 14 -13.47 -3.11 -7.33
C PRO A 14 -12.14 -3.17 -6.57
N GLU A 15 -11.95 -2.28 -5.59
CA GLU A 15 -10.70 -2.16 -4.82
C GLU A 15 -10.25 -3.50 -4.21
N GLY A 16 -8.95 -3.77 -4.22
CA GLY A 16 -8.36 -4.95 -3.62
C GLY A 16 -8.68 -6.28 -4.31
N SER A 17 -9.43 -6.24 -5.42
CA SER A 17 -9.77 -7.43 -6.20
C SER A 17 -8.64 -7.85 -7.14
N LYS A 18 -8.62 -9.14 -7.52
CA LYS A 18 -7.70 -9.63 -8.56
C LYS A 18 -7.84 -8.83 -9.86
N ALA A 19 -9.06 -8.46 -10.25
CA ALA A 19 -9.32 -7.66 -11.45
C ALA A 19 -8.64 -6.29 -11.37
N ALA A 20 -8.72 -5.60 -10.22
CA ALA A 20 -8.09 -4.30 -10.03
C ALA A 20 -6.55 -4.38 -10.15
N TYR A 21 -5.91 -5.43 -9.60
CA TYR A 21 -4.47 -5.61 -9.73
C TYR A 21 -4.04 -6.01 -11.14
N MET A 22 -4.81 -6.85 -11.83
CA MET A 22 -4.56 -7.17 -13.23
C MET A 22 -4.68 -5.93 -14.13
N ALA A 23 -5.74 -5.15 -13.95
CA ALA A 23 -5.92 -3.88 -14.67
C ALA A 23 -4.78 -2.88 -14.37
N ALA A 24 -4.29 -2.81 -13.14
CA ALA A 24 -3.15 -1.96 -12.80
C ALA A 24 -1.87 -2.34 -13.58
N ILE A 25 -1.66 -3.63 -13.88
CA ILE A 25 -0.55 -4.08 -14.73
C ILE A 25 -0.73 -3.55 -16.16
N GLU A 26 -1.92 -3.75 -16.72
CA GLU A 26 -2.26 -3.31 -18.08
C GLU A 26 -2.19 -1.78 -18.22
N GLN A 27 -2.58 -1.07 -17.16
CA GLN A 27 -2.48 0.38 -17.03
C GLN A 27 -1.07 0.88 -16.75
N GLY A 28 -0.07 -0.01 -16.69
CA GLY A 28 1.34 0.33 -16.59
C GLY A 28 1.79 0.81 -15.20
N ALA A 29 1.09 0.48 -14.11
CA ALA A 29 1.56 0.81 -12.77
C ALA A 29 2.95 0.19 -12.50
N ASP A 30 3.82 0.91 -11.77
CA ASP A 30 5.14 0.42 -11.38
C ASP A 30 5.05 -0.59 -10.24
N GLY A 31 3.96 -0.56 -9.48
CA GLY A 31 3.68 -1.48 -8.40
C GLY A 31 2.24 -1.34 -7.89
N PHE A 32 1.95 -2.11 -6.85
CA PHE A 32 0.65 -2.13 -6.19
C PHE A 32 0.78 -1.63 -4.77
N GLU A 33 -0.25 -0.94 -4.31
CA GLU A 33 -0.49 -0.78 -2.89
C GLU A 33 -1.66 -1.68 -2.46
N CYS A 34 -1.58 -2.25 -1.26
CA CYS A 34 -2.63 -3.07 -0.68
C CYS A 34 -2.72 -2.92 0.82
N ASP A 35 -3.96 -2.94 1.33
CA ASP A 35 -4.27 -3.01 2.76
C ASP A 35 -4.37 -4.46 3.21
N VAL A 36 -3.73 -4.85 4.32
CA VAL A 36 -3.79 -6.23 4.78
C VAL A 36 -4.50 -6.37 6.12
N ARG A 37 -5.31 -7.45 6.21
CA ARG A 37 -5.98 -7.89 7.43
C ARG A 37 -5.86 -9.39 7.62
N LEU A 38 -5.97 -9.84 8.87
CA LEU A 38 -6.05 -11.25 9.21
C LEU A 38 -7.47 -11.70 9.41
N THR A 39 -7.81 -12.85 8.83
CA THR A 39 -9.02 -13.61 9.11
C THR A 39 -8.91 -14.34 10.46
N LYS A 40 -10.03 -14.92 10.94
CA LYS A 40 -10.08 -15.74 12.16
C LYS A 40 -9.09 -16.93 12.11
N ASP A 41 -8.96 -17.56 10.97
CA ASP A 41 -8.03 -18.67 10.69
C ASP A 41 -6.65 -18.19 10.19
N LYS A 42 -6.32 -16.91 10.43
CA LYS A 42 -5.01 -16.28 10.18
C LYS A 42 -4.56 -16.27 8.72
N GLN A 43 -5.49 -16.32 7.77
CA GLN A 43 -5.17 -16.00 6.37
C GLN A 43 -5.00 -14.49 6.21
N ILE A 44 -4.06 -14.06 5.37
CA ILE A 44 -3.83 -12.65 5.08
C ILE A 44 -4.58 -12.29 3.81
N ILE A 45 -5.53 -11.36 3.92
CA ILE A 45 -6.31 -10.89 2.77
C ILE A 45 -6.06 -9.40 2.48
N CYS A 46 -6.19 -9.03 1.23
CA CYS A 46 -6.15 -7.64 0.77
C CYS A 46 -7.54 -7.03 0.98
N TYR A 47 -7.72 -6.27 2.08
CA TYR A 47 -9.01 -5.67 2.43
C TYR A 47 -8.83 -4.44 3.33
N HIS A 48 -9.45 -3.30 2.95
CA HIS A 48 -9.27 -2.06 3.67
C HIS A 48 -10.02 -2.02 5.01
N ASP A 49 -11.33 -2.32 4.99
CA ASP A 49 -12.20 -2.13 6.14
C ASP A 49 -12.09 -3.30 7.14
N LYS A 50 -12.53 -3.07 8.37
CA LYS A 50 -12.61 -4.12 9.40
C LYS A 50 -13.75 -5.13 9.13
N ASP A 51 -14.71 -4.73 8.30
CA ASP A 51 -15.91 -5.51 7.97
C ASP A 51 -16.28 -5.32 6.48
N ALA A 52 -17.24 -6.12 6.00
CA ALA A 52 -17.68 -6.12 4.61
C ALA A 52 -18.84 -5.14 4.31
N LYS A 53 -19.17 -4.23 5.24
CA LYS A 53 -20.37 -3.41 5.14
C LYS A 53 -20.31 -2.42 3.97
N ARG A 54 -19.22 -1.68 3.80
CA ARG A 54 -19.08 -0.64 2.76
C ARG A 54 -19.11 -1.22 1.35
N LEU A 55 -18.38 -2.33 1.12
CA LEU A 55 -18.20 -2.89 -0.22
C LEU A 55 -19.29 -3.90 -0.62
N ALA A 56 -19.84 -4.64 0.34
CA ALA A 56 -20.77 -5.73 0.06
C ALA A 56 -22.12 -5.61 0.77
N ASN A 57 -22.32 -4.58 1.60
CA ASN A 57 -23.51 -4.40 2.45
C ASN A 57 -23.78 -5.59 3.39
N LEU A 58 -22.71 -6.26 3.86
CA LEU A 58 -22.77 -7.41 4.76
C LEU A 58 -22.21 -7.05 6.13
N ASP A 59 -22.91 -7.46 7.18
CA ASP A 59 -22.42 -7.35 8.56
C ASP A 59 -21.51 -8.53 8.89
N LEU A 60 -20.31 -8.52 8.28
CA LEU A 60 -19.34 -9.61 8.32
C LEU A 60 -17.96 -9.03 8.71
N GLU A 61 -17.55 -9.26 9.96
CA GLU A 61 -16.26 -8.79 10.46
C GLU A 61 -15.12 -9.72 9.98
N ILE A 62 -14.10 -9.13 9.34
CA ILE A 62 -12.96 -9.88 8.79
C ILE A 62 -12.24 -10.72 9.85
N ALA A 63 -11.92 -10.12 11.00
CA ALA A 63 -11.18 -10.81 12.07
C ALA A 63 -11.96 -11.92 12.78
N LYS A 64 -13.30 -11.96 12.64
CA LYS A 64 -14.18 -12.99 13.23
C LYS A 64 -14.57 -14.09 12.24
N SER A 65 -14.29 -13.92 10.96
CA SER A 65 -14.66 -14.84 9.88
C SER A 65 -13.46 -15.62 9.37
N THR A 66 -13.67 -16.88 9.01
CA THR A 66 -12.66 -17.70 8.33
C THR A 66 -12.52 -17.25 6.86
N TYR A 67 -11.39 -17.54 6.23
CA TYR A 67 -11.21 -17.26 4.80
C TYR A 67 -12.26 -17.96 3.94
N SER A 68 -12.64 -19.20 4.30
CA SER A 68 -13.67 -19.95 3.57
C SER A 68 -15.04 -19.25 3.59
N GLU A 69 -15.45 -18.67 4.73
CA GLU A 69 -16.68 -17.88 4.85
C GLU A 69 -16.58 -16.59 4.02
N LEU A 70 -15.48 -15.87 4.15
CA LEU A 70 -15.24 -14.64 3.38
C LEU A 70 -15.20 -14.89 1.87
N LYS A 71 -14.59 -16.00 1.45
CA LYS A 71 -14.50 -16.39 0.03
C LYS A 71 -15.86 -16.58 -0.61
N LYS A 72 -16.82 -17.16 0.12
CA LYS A 72 -18.20 -17.37 -0.37
C LYS A 72 -18.98 -16.05 -0.51
N SER A 73 -18.68 -15.07 0.35
CA SER A 73 -19.47 -13.83 0.47
C SER A 73 -18.88 -12.66 -0.31
N ILE A 74 -17.55 -12.45 -0.23
CA ILE A 74 -16.87 -11.28 -0.79
C ILE A 74 -15.64 -11.64 -1.63
N ASN A 75 -15.26 -12.91 -1.66
CA ASN A 75 -14.13 -13.46 -2.44
C ASN A 75 -12.86 -12.56 -2.39
N PRO A 76 -12.31 -12.26 -1.19
CA PRO A 76 -11.19 -11.33 -1.08
C PRO A 76 -9.92 -11.96 -1.65
N PHE A 77 -9.11 -11.14 -2.31
CA PHE A 77 -7.82 -11.58 -2.83
C PHE A 77 -6.82 -11.77 -1.68
N ARG A 78 -6.00 -12.83 -1.71
CA ARG A 78 -5.04 -13.10 -0.65
C ARG A 78 -3.70 -12.41 -0.93
N LEU A 79 -2.98 -12.09 0.14
CA LEU A 79 -1.67 -11.45 0.00
C LEU A 79 -0.62 -12.36 -0.65
N ASP A 80 -0.65 -13.68 -0.41
CA ASP A 80 0.26 -14.62 -1.06
C ASP A 80 0.04 -14.67 -2.58
N GLU A 81 -1.22 -14.67 -3.04
CA GLU A 81 -1.57 -14.60 -4.46
C GLU A 81 -1.14 -13.24 -5.08
N LEU A 82 -1.31 -12.14 -4.35
CA LEU A 82 -0.85 -10.82 -4.83
C LEU A 82 0.68 -10.73 -4.89
N LEU A 83 1.38 -11.30 -3.91
CA LEU A 83 2.85 -11.36 -3.90
C LEU A 83 3.38 -12.18 -5.08
N GLU A 84 2.78 -13.34 -5.37
CA GLU A 84 3.13 -14.15 -6.54
C GLU A 84 2.90 -13.39 -7.85
N LEU A 85 1.78 -12.67 -7.95
CA LEU A 85 1.48 -11.81 -9.10
C LEU A 85 2.54 -10.68 -9.23
N ALA A 86 2.90 -10.03 -8.13
CA ALA A 86 3.90 -8.96 -8.10
C ALA A 86 5.27 -9.47 -8.56
N ILE A 87 5.71 -10.63 -8.06
CA ILE A 87 6.96 -11.28 -8.46
C ILE A 87 6.95 -11.64 -9.95
N LEU A 88 5.88 -12.31 -10.43
CA LEU A 88 5.73 -12.73 -11.81
C LEU A 88 5.76 -11.54 -12.79
N LYS A 89 5.10 -10.45 -12.42
CA LYS A 89 4.97 -9.26 -13.26
C LYS A 89 6.04 -8.19 -12.99
N LYS A 90 6.98 -8.46 -12.07
CA LYS A 90 8.06 -7.54 -11.65
C LYS A 90 7.50 -6.18 -11.22
N LYS A 91 6.45 -6.19 -10.40
CA LYS A 91 5.80 -5.00 -9.86
C LYS A 91 6.15 -4.85 -8.39
N ASP A 92 6.49 -3.64 -7.96
CA ASP A 92 6.71 -3.34 -6.54
C ASP A 92 5.44 -3.59 -5.72
N LEU A 93 5.61 -3.87 -4.42
CA LEU A 93 4.47 -4.11 -3.54
C LEU A 93 4.59 -3.27 -2.25
N VAL A 94 3.64 -2.36 -2.07
CA VAL A 94 3.47 -1.53 -0.88
C VAL A 94 2.37 -2.14 -0.03
N ILE A 95 2.70 -2.59 1.19
CA ILE A 95 1.79 -3.33 2.07
C ILE A 95 1.45 -2.47 3.29
N GLU A 96 0.18 -2.03 3.41
CA GLU A 96 -0.31 -1.31 4.59
C GLU A 96 -0.86 -2.27 5.64
N PHE A 97 -0.29 -2.21 6.85
CA PHE A 97 -0.84 -2.90 8.02
C PHE A 97 -1.94 -2.05 8.65
N LYS A 98 -3.19 -2.51 8.59
CA LYS A 98 -4.32 -1.80 9.17
C LYS A 98 -4.34 -1.93 10.69
N HIS A 99 -4.46 -0.78 11.36
CA HIS A 99 -4.59 -0.65 12.81
C HIS A 99 -5.67 0.39 13.16
N PRO A 100 -6.32 0.30 14.35
CA PRO A 100 -6.15 -0.75 15.36
C PRO A 100 -6.77 -2.09 14.93
N VAL A 101 -6.18 -3.21 15.38
CA VAL A 101 -6.70 -4.56 15.19
C VAL A 101 -6.65 -5.34 16.52
N PRO A 102 -7.63 -6.23 16.79
CA PRO A 102 -7.65 -7.01 18.02
C PRO A 102 -6.48 -7.99 18.15
N THR A 103 -5.82 -8.30 17.04
CA THR A 103 -4.73 -9.28 16.91
C THR A 103 -3.36 -8.75 17.34
N ARG A 104 -3.24 -7.50 17.78
CA ARG A 104 -2.01 -6.83 18.30
C ARG A 104 -0.82 -6.98 17.35
N GLY A 105 -0.21 -7.21 16.73
CA GLY A 105 1.00 -7.40 15.90
C GLY A 105 1.02 -8.77 15.18
N ALA A 106 -0.07 -9.55 15.27
CA ALA A 106 -0.12 -10.84 14.59
C ALA A 106 -0.14 -10.69 13.07
N VAL A 107 -0.74 -9.61 12.54
CA VAL A 107 -0.76 -9.35 11.10
C VAL A 107 0.65 -9.13 10.57
N GLU A 108 1.47 -8.32 11.25
CA GLU A 108 2.87 -8.11 10.87
C GLU A 108 3.66 -9.41 10.93
N LYS A 109 3.49 -10.20 12.01
CA LYS A 109 4.18 -11.50 12.16
C LYS A 109 3.86 -12.46 11.02
N GLN A 110 2.60 -12.55 10.59
CA GLN A 110 2.20 -13.42 9.48
C GLN A 110 2.73 -12.91 8.13
N VAL A 111 2.68 -11.60 7.87
CA VAL A 111 3.24 -11.01 6.65
C VAL A 111 4.76 -11.23 6.61
N HIS A 112 5.48 -10.98 7.70
CA HIS A 112 6.92 -11.23 7.75
C HIS A 112 7.26 -12.70 7.52
N LYS A 113 6.44 -13.65 8.04
CA LYS A 113 6.60 -15.09 7.76
C LYS A 113 6.41 -15.40 6.28
N LEU A 114 5.37 -14.86 5.65
CA LEU A 114 5.12 -15.03 4.23
C LEU A 114 6.28 -14.47 3.40
N LEU A 115 6.72 -13.24 3.66
CA LEU A 115 7.82 -12.62 2.93
C LEU A 115 9.14 -13.40 3.11
N ALA A 116 9.39 -13.93 4.30
CA ALA A 116 10.57 -14.77 4.57
C ALA A 116 10.53 -16.08 3.78
N SER A 117 9.35 -16.72 3.64
CA SER A 117 9.21 -17.96 2.84
C SER A 117 9.40 -17.75 1.35
N LYS A 118 9.26 -16.50 0.84
CA LYS A 118 9.40 -16.12 -0.57
C LYS A 118 10.68 -15.28 -0.83
N LYS A 119 11.61 -15.21 0.15
CA LYS A 119 12.77 -14.32 0.12
C LYS A 119 13.59 -14.44 -1.16
N ASP A 120 13.89 -15.65 -1.58
CA ASP A 120 14.74 -15.91 -2.76
C ASP A 120 14.02 -15.53 -4.07
N GLU A 121 12.72 -15.78 -4.15
CA GLU A 121 11.89 -15.41 -5.30
C GLU A 121 11.80 -13.87 -5.41
N ILE A 122 11.57 -13.18 -4.29
CA ILE A 122 11.56 -11.71 -4.22
C ILE A 122 12.92 -11.16 -4.67
N ALA A 123 14.02 -11.67 -4.15
CA ALA A 123 15.36 -11.22 -4.49
C ALA A 123 15.68 -11.42 -5.98
N LYS A 124 15.33 -12.58 -6.56
CA LYS A 124 15.54 -12.87 -7.98
C LYS A 124 14.70 -11.98 -8.89
N SER A 125 13.48 -11.64 -8.50
CA SER A 125 12.57 -10.79 -9.28
C SER A 125 12.97 -9.31 -9.26
N LYS A 126 13.77 -8.88 -8.29
CA LYS A 126 14.13 -7.47 -8.00
C LYS A 126 12.93 -6.60 -7.62
N VAL A 127 11.82 -7.20 -7.20
CA VAL A 127 10.64 -6.51 -6.71
C VAL A 127 10.97 -5.83 -5.38
N GLU A 128 10.62 -4.57 -5.25
CA GLU A 128 10.76 -3.85 -3.99
C GLU A 128 9.51 -4.05 -3.11
N ILE A 129 9.74 -4.44 -1.86
CA ILE A 129 8.67 -4.55 -0.84
C ILE A 129 8.81 -3.36 0.11
N LEU A 130 7.71 -2.61 0.28
CA LEU A 130 7.61 -1.49 1.22
C LEU A 130 6.50 -1.74 2.24
N LEU A 131 6.84 -1.84 3.51
CA LEU A 131 5.91 -2.10 4.61
C LEU A 131 5.51 -0.79 5.27
N ILE A 132 4.21 -0.47 5.31
CA ILE A 132 3.72 0.82 5.78
C ILE A 132 2.60 0.69 6.81
N SER A 133 2.42 1.68 7.66
CA SER A 133 1.30 1.77 8.60
C SER A 133 1.13 3.20 9.14
N PHE A 134 -0.10 3.53 9.55
CA PHE A 134 -0.39 4.69 10.41
C PHE A 134 -0.02 4.45 11.88
N SER A 135 0.12 3.19 12.29
CA SER A 135 0.52 2.86 13.66
C SER A 135 2.02 3.03 13.83
N PHE A 136 2.42 3.92 14.73
CA PHE A 136 3.84 4.11 15.08
C PHE A 136 4.49 2.81 15.58
N LEU A 137 3.79 2.02 16.40
CA LEU A 137 4.30 0.74 16.89
C LEU A 137 4.46 -0.30 15.77
N ALA A 138 3.52 -0.35 14.80
CA ALA A 138 3.67 -1.21 13.63
C ALA A 138 4.86 -0.76 12.78
N THR A 139 5.02 0.55 12.59
CA THR A 139 6.17 1.13 11.86
C THR A 139 7.50 0.76 12.51
N LEU A 140 7.59 0.80 13.84
CA LEU A 140 8.79 0.35 14.58
C LEU A 140 9.07 -1.16 14.40
N ARG A 141 8.02 -2.00 14.37
CA ARG A 141 8.16 -3.44 14.08
C ARG A 141 8.67 -3.67 12.65
N ASN A 142 8.10 -2.97 11.67
CA ASN A 142 8.48 -3.07 10.26
C ASN A 142 9.91 -2.60 10.02
N LYS A 143 10.38 -1.54 10.71
CA LYS A 143 11.78 -1.08 10.64
C LYS A 143 12.81 -2.16 11.00
N LYS A 144 12.43 -3.14 11.83
CA LYS A 144 13.31 -4.26 12.23
C LYS A 144 13.41 -5.35 11.16
N SER A 145 12.59 -5.31 10.12
CA SER A 145 12.65 -6.27 9.01
C SER A 145 13.77 -5.90 8.02
N SER A 146 14.11 -6.84 7.13
CA SER A 146 15.03 -6.60 6.01
C SER A 146 14.42 -5.82 4.85
N TYR A 147 13.11 -5.54 4.91
CA TYR A 147 12.38 -4.82 3.86
C TYR A 147 12.33 -3.31 4.15
N LYS A 148 12.12 -2.52 3.10
CA LYS A 148 11.90 -1.08 3.23
C LYS A 148 10.66 -0.82 4.08
N SER A 149 10.67 0.28 4.85
CA SER A 149 9.54 0.63 5.70
C SER A 149 9.21 2.12 5.64
N GLY A 150 7.94 2.45 5.80
CA GLY A 150 7.42 3.81 5.74
C GLY A 150 6.36 4.10 6.79
N TYR A 151 6.26 5.36 7.16
CA TYR A 151 5.26 5.86 8.10
C TYR A 151 4.20 6.66 7.36
N LEU A 152 2.94 6.22 7.45
CA LEU A 152 1.78 6.91 6.91
C LEU A 152 1.35 8.05 7.83
N ILE A 153 1.14 9.25 7.26
CA ILE A 153 0.73 10.42 8.03
C ILE A 153 -0.39 11.21 7.35
N LYS A 154 -1.35 11.68 8.15
CA LYS A 154 -2.38 12.66 7.78
C LYS A 154 -2.12 14.06 8.36
N ASN A 155 -1.09 14.20 9.21
CA ASN A 155 -0.67 15.45 9.81
C ASN A 155 0.85 15.57 9.71
N LYS A 156 1.34 16.70 9.19
CA LYS A 156 2.77 16.95 8.99
C LYS A 156 3.61 16.87 10.26
N PHE A 157 3.01 17.20 11.43
CA PHE A 157 3.69 17.13 12.72
C PHE A 157 4.17 15.70 13.04
N LEU A 158 3.44 14.67 12.59
CA LEU A 158 3.80 13.27 12.83
C LEU A 158 5.09 12.85 12.10
N ALA A 159 5.45 13.53 11.01
CA ALA A 159 6.66 13.25 10.26
C ALA A 159 7.94 13.37 11.12
N ARG A 160 7.93 14.25 12.15
CA ARG A 160 9.07 14.43 13.07
C ARG A 160 9.43 13.15 13.84
N PHE A 161 8.46 12.26 14.03
CA PHE A 161 8.64 10.99 14.75
C PHE A 161 8.91 9.82 13.82
N ASN A 162 8.92 10.03 12.49
CA ASN A 162 9.11 8.94 11.54
C ASN A 162 10.49 8.28 11.70
N PRO A 163 10.57 6.99 12.13
CA PRO A 163 11.83 6.31 12.35
C PRO A 163 12.37 5.63 11.07
N THR A 164 11.64 5.72 9.95
CA THR A 164 11.90 4.95 8.73
C THR A 164 12.41 5.82 7.57
N GLN A 165 12.79 5.19 6.45
CA GLN A 165 13.33 5.87 5.27
C GLN A 165 12.24 6.58 4.44
N PHE A 166 10.98 6.12 4.52
CA PHE A 166 9.87 6.66 3.72
C PHE A 166 8.88 7.40 4.59
N THR A 167 8.46 8.59 4.14
CA THR A 167 7.32 9.32 4.67
C THR A 167 6.20 9.27 3.63
N LEU A 168 5.07 8.63 3.99
CA LEU A 168 3.91 8.57 3.12
C LEU A 168 2.89 9.61 3.58
N ALA A 169 2.87 10.76 2.89
CA ALA A 169 2.06 11.91 3.27
C ALA A 169 0.75 11.96 2.47
N HIS A 170 -0.36 12.27 3.17
CA HIS A 170 -1.60 12.62 2.51
C HIS A 170 -1.38 13.84 1.61
N ILE A 171 -1.95 13.85 0.41
CA ILE A 171 -1.71 14.88 -0.61
C ILE A 171 -1.96 16.30 -0.09
N GLU A 172 -2.94 16.51 0.77
CA GLU A 172 -3.25 17.83 1.34
C GLU A 172 -2.13 18.41 2.20
N ILE A 173 -1.26 17.59 2.80
CA ILE A 173 -0.05 18.08 3.49
C ILE A 173 0.89 18.75 2.49
N ILE A 174 1.08 18.13 1.32
CA ILE A 174 1.98 18.62 0.28
C ILE A 174 1.42 19.86 -0.39
N LYS A 175 0.12 19.89 -0.66
CA LYS A 175 -0.58 21.04 -1.23
C LYS A 175 -0.54 22.27 -0.31
N SER A 176 -0.70 22.04 0.98
CA SER A 176 -0.69 23.12 1.98
C SER A 176 0.72 23.63 2.32
N ASP A 177 1.76 22.83 2.10
CA ASP A 177 3.13 23.15 2.46
C ASP A 177 4.15 22.42 1.58
N HIS A 178 4.53 23.03 0.47
CA HIS A 178 5.52 22.46 -0.46
C HIS A 178 6.90 22.28 0.20
N SER A 179 7.24 23.10 1.20
CA SER A 179 8.51 22.98 1.93
C SER A 179 8.62 21.68 2.72
N PHE A 180 7.49 21.04 3.04
CA PHE A 180 7.44 19.75 3.70
C PHE A 180 8.28 18.69 2.97
N VAL A 181 8.10 18.58 1.64
CA VAL A 181 8.85 17.61 0.82
C VAL A 181 10.34 17.89 0.84
N ILE A 182 10.73 19.17 0.72
CA ILE A 182 12.12 19.60 0.75
C ILE A 182 12.75 19.27 2.11
N ASN A 183 12.02 19.52 3.20
CA ASN A 183 12.48 19.26 4.55
C ASN A 183 12.63 17.76 4.85
N GLU A 184 11.72 16.91 4.37
CA GLU A 184 11.86 15.45 4.51
C GLU A 184 13.07 14.94 3.70
N LYS A 185 13.28 15.44 2.47
CA LYS A 185 14.46 15.09 1.66
C LYS A 185 15.78 15.51 2.33
N LYS A 186 15.84 16.69 2.95
CA LYS A 186 17.03 17.14 3.72
C LYS A 186 17.34 16.20 4.88
N LYS A 187 16.35 15.50 5.44
CA LYS A 187 16.54 14.46 6.47
C LYS A 187 16.92 13.09 5.88
N GLY A 188 17.19 13.00 4.57
CA GLY A 188 17.49 11.74 3.88
C GLY A 188 16.28 10.84 3.68
N LYS A 189 15.05 11.37 3.79
CA LYS A 189 13.82 10.59 3.59
C LYS A 189 13.31 10.70 2.17
N GLN A 190 12.66 9.63 1.72
CA GLN A 190 11.90 9.61 0.47
C GLN A 190 10.42 9.86 0.76
N VAL A 191 9.79 10.71 -0.05
CA VAL A 191 8.38 11.06 0.13
C VAL A 191 7.52 10.37 -0.93
N ILE A 192 6.43 9.77 -0.48
CA ILE A 192 5.37 9.20 -1.31
C ILE A 192 4.07 9.93 -0.96
N ALA A 193 3.33 10.38 -1.97
CA ALA A 193 2.02 11.00 -1.76
C ALA A 193 0.88 10.01 -1.95
N TRP A 194 -0.20 10.13 -1.17
CA TRP A 194 -1.43 9.34 -1.26
C TRP A 194 -2.66 10.17 -0.87
N THR A 195 -3.85 9.96 -1.39
CA THR A 195 -4.12 9.35 -2.68
C THR A 195 -4.14 10.48 -3.70
N VAL A 196 -3.41 10.33 -4.80
CA VAL A 196 -3.21 11.40 -5.79
C VAL A 196 -3.98 11.06 -7.06
N ASN A 197 -5.16 11.65 -7.21
CA ASN A 197 -6.06 11.39 -8.34
C ASN A 197 -6.22 12.59 -9.28
N GLU A 198 -5.94 13.81 -8.79
CA GLU A 198 -6.06 15.03 -9.59
C GLU A 198 -4.78 15.26 -10.42
N LEU A 199 -4.95 15.71 -11.67
CA LEU A 199 -3.84 15.94 -12.59
C LEU A 199 -2.88 17.05 -12.11
N SER A 200 -3.43 18.10 -11.50
CA SER A 200 -2.65 19.18 -10.87
C SER A 200 -1.77 18.68 -9.73
N ASP A 201 -2.31 17.74 -8.92
CA ASP A 201 -1.59 17.17 -7.79
C ASP A 201 -0.49 16.21 -8.26
N LEU A 202 -0.72 15.45 -9.35
CA LEU A 202 0.31 14.64 -10.00
C LEU A 202 1.48 15.49 -10.49
N LYS A 203 1.17 16.60 -11.17
CA LYS A 203 2.17 17.54 -11.65
C LYS A 203 2.96 18.16 -10.50
N LEU A 204 2.29 18.60 -9.45
CA LEU A 204 2.92 19.11 -8.23
C LEU A 204 3.90 18.08 -7.62
N CYS A 205 3.46 16.81 -7.50
CA CYS A 205 4.31 15.74 -6.97
C CYS A 205 5.55 15.50 -7.85
N GLN A 206 5.38 15.57 -9.17
CA GLN A 206 6.49 15.44 -10.13
C GLN A 206 7.48 16.60 -9.98
N ASP A 207 7.00 17.86 -9.94
CA ASP A 207 7.83 19.07 -9.84
C ASP A 207 8.60 19.13 -8.52
N LEU A 208 8.00 18.65 -7.44
CA LEU A 208 8.67 18.51 -6.14
C LEU A 208 9.60 17.29 -6.10
N GLY A 209 9.63 16.46 -7.15
CA GLY A 209 10.49 15.28 -7.28
C GLY A 209 10.21 14.23 -6.22
N LEU A 210 8.96 13.86 -5.98
CA LEU A 210 8.59 12.77 -5.08
C LEU A 210 9.15 11.43 -5.58
N PHE A 211 9.34 10.51 -4.65
CA PHE A 211 9.75 9.14 -4.99
C PHE A 211 8.64 8.41 -5.75
N ALA A 212 7.41 8.49 -5.24
CA ALA A 212 6.24 7.85 -5.84
C ALA A 212 4.95 8.59 -5.50
N VAL A 213 3.89 8.27 -6.24
CA VAL A 213 2.50 8.55 -5.90
C VAL A 213 1.71 7.26 -5.81
N ILE A 214 0.70 7.23 -4.93
CA ILE A 214 -0.31 6.17 -4.82
C ILE A 214 -1.60 6.76 -5.37
N THR A 215 -2.19 6.13 -6.41
CA THR A 215 -3.35 6.64 -7.16
C THR A 215 -4.37 5.55 -7.47
N ASP A 216 -5.63 5.91 -7.56
CA ASP A 216 -6.72 5.02 -7.99
C ASP A 216 -6.72 4.81 -9.52
N TYR A 217 -6.06 5.73 -10.29
CA TYR A 217 -6.10 5.78 -11.76
C TYR A 217 -4.70 5.73 -12.38
N PRO A 218 -4.01 4.57 -12.36
CA PRO A 218 -2.62 4.49 -12.83
C PRO A 218 -2.44 4.84 -14.32
N ALA A 219 -3.35 4.45 -15.22
CA ALA A 219 -3.30 4.82 -16.64
C ALA A 219 -3.38 6.33 -16.83
N ARG A 220 -4.30 7.01 -16.11
CA ARG A 220 -4.46 8.46 -16.17
C ARG A 220 -3.21 9.18 -15.66
N ALA A 221 -2.62 8.67 -14.58
CA ALA A 221 -1.39 9.21 -14.03
C ALA A 221 -0.22 9.08 -15.00
N ARG A 222 -0.02 7.89 -15.59
CA ARG A 222 1.05 7.67 -16.60
C ARG A 222 0.92 8.61 -17.79
N LYS A 223 -0.27 8.66 -18.39
CA LYS A 223 -0.53 9.51 -19.54
C LYS A 223 -0.24 10.99 -19.25
N HIS A 224 -0.68 11.49 -18.08
CA HIS A 224 -0.48 12.88 -17.69
C HIS A 224 0.99 13.21 -17.45
N LEU A 225 1.75 12.28 -16.87
CA LEU A 225 3.18 12.45 -16.59
C LEU A 225 4.08 12.22 -17.82
N GLY A 226 3.52 11.87 -18.98
CA GLY A 226 4.27 11.60 -20.20
C GLY A 226 5.10 10.32 -20.13
N TYR A 227 4.68 9.33 -19.32
CA TYR A 227 5.36 8.04 -19.24
C TYR A 227 4.80 7.09 -20.29
N SER A 228 5.65 6.63 -21.19
CA SER A 228 5.35 5.59 -22.17
C SER A 228 5.21 4.20 -21.54
#